data_e9e12452441c44c9dfb3802fc2fde9ad
#
_entry.id   e9e12452441c44c9dfb3802fc2fde9ad
#
_cell.length_a   1.000
_cell.length_b   1.000
_cell.length_c   1.000
_cell.angle_alpha   90.00
_cell.angle_beta   90.00
_cell.angle_gamma   90.00
#
_symmetry.space_group_name_H-M   'P 1'
#
loop_
_entity.id
_entity.type
_entity.pdbx_description
1 polymer ?
#
loop_
_entity_poly.entity_id
_entity_poly.type
_entity_poly.pdbx_seq_one_letter_code
_entity_poly.pdbx_strand_id
1 'polypeptide(L)'
;SPVNLAPNISAGKYLFQAAGGCGCHTDTKNSGAFLAGGRPIKTPFGTFYGTNITPDPETGIGNWSDEDFIRAMTQGLSPEAKHYFPVFPYTSFQRIKRNDLLALKAYLFSVPPVKQKNLPHDLILPFGGQYAMLFWKNFVWSPQPFISNSEQTASWNRGAYLAQAVAHCGECHTPRNLFGALKTKMHFAGSKEGPEGELAPNITRHKKTGIGGWSKVDISYFLQTGMKPDGDDAQGLMGEVIEFGYENLQEGDLDALAEYLLSLEPISNDLKPDTAENAETEEY
;
A
#
# COMPACT_ATOMS: atom_id res chain seq x y z
N SER A 1 3.82 -32.33 16.59
CA SER A 1 3.44 -31.25 17.47
C SER A 1 3.64 -29.93 16.72
N PRO A 2 2.68 -29.02 16.65
CA PRO A 2 2.90 -27.71 16.07
C PRO A 2 3.91 -26.97 16.94
N VAL A 3 5.01 -26.55 16.35
CA VAL A 3 5.96 -25.65 17.01
C VAL A 3 5.23 -24.31 17.17
N ASN A 4 4.82 -24.04 18.40
CA ASN A 4 4.22 -22.75 18.75
C ASN A 4 5.36 -21.72 18.85
N LEU A 5 5.78 -21.19 17.68
CA LEU A 5 6.74 -20.10 17.63
C LEU A 5 6.00 -18.84 18.11
N ALA A 6 6.42 -18.33 19.25
CA ALA A 6 5.97 -17.02 19.73
C ALA A 6 6.13 -15.99 18.59
N PRO A 7 5.14 -15.14 18.35
CA PRO A 7 5.20 -14.16 17.27
C PRO A 7 6.44 -13.28 17.45
N ASN A 8 7.24 -13.16 16.39
CA ASN A 8 8.47 -12.38 16.43
C ASN A 8 8.16 -10.89 16.19
N ILE A 9 8.13 -10.10 17.25
CA ILE A 9 7.88 -8.64 17.20
C ILE A 9 8.88 -7.92 16.29
N SER A 10 10.14 -8.33 16.30
CA SER A 10 11.18 -7.73 15.42
C SER A 10 10.87 -7.98 13.94
N ALA A 11 10.47 -9.20 13.58
CA ALA A 11 10.02 -9.51 12.22
C ALA A 11 8.76 -8.72 11.85
N GLY A 12 7.83 -8.57 12.80
CA GLY A 12 6.63 -7.74 12.61
C GLY A 12 6.94 -6.27 12.38
N LYS A 13 7.89 -5.70 13.13
CA LYS A 13 8.38 -4.34 12.92
C LYS A 13 8.98 -4.17 11.53
N TYR A 14 9.77 -5.13 11.09
CA TYR A 14 10.37 -5.11 9.76
C TYR A 14 9.31 -5.15 8.65
N LEU A 15 8.31 -6.01 8.77
CA LEU A 15 7.18 -6.08 7.82
C LEU A 15 6.34 -4.79 7.84
N PHE A 16 6.14 -4.18 9.00
CA PHE A 16 5.51 -2.88 9.13
C PHE A 16 6.27 -1.80 8.35
N GLN A 17 7.59 -1.76 8.47
CA GLN A 17 8.45 -0.85 7.69
C GLN A 17 8.38 -1.18 6.19
N ALA A 18 8.42 -2.46 5.81
CA ALA A 18 8.27 -2.88 4.43
C ALA A 18 6.89 -2.55 3.82
N ALA A 19 5.87 -2.37 4.66
CA ALA A 19 4.56 -1.87 4.24
C ALA A 19 4.48 -0.33 4.18
N GLY A 20 5.60 0.38 4.29
CA GLY A 20 5.66 1.84 4.24
C GLY A 20 5.30 2.53 5.56
N GLY A 21 5.42 1.82 6.71
CA GLY A 21 5.21 2.39 8.04
C GLY A 21 3.75 2.74 8.38
N CYS A 22 2.79 2.27 7.56
CA CYS A 22 1.34 2.50 7.75
C CYS A 22 0.96 3.98 7.98
N GLY A 23 1.57 4.89 7.21
CA GLY A 23 1.35 6.35 7.32
C GLY A 23 -0.12 6.78 7.25
N CYS A 24 -0.98 5.99 6.60
CA CYS A 24 -2.44 6.23 6.56
C CYS A 24 -3.12 6.17 7.94
N HIS A 25 -2.48 5.56 8.93
CA HIS A 25 -3.02 5.42 10.28
C HIS A 25 -2.43 6.43 11.29
N THR A 26 -1.64 7.40 10.82
CA THR A 26 -1.09 8.48 11.65
C THR A 26 -1.37 9.81 10.98
N ASP A 27 -2.09 10.71 11.64
CA ASP A 27 -2.36 12.06 11.11
C ASP A 27 -1.17 12.98 11.42
N THR A 28 -0.10 12.82 10.66
CA THR A 28 1.16 13.57 10.84
C THR A 28 0.97 15.07 10.64
N LYS A 29 0.05 15.49 9.75
CA LYS A 29 -0.22 16.90 9.45
C LYS A 29 -0.82 17.64 10.64
N ASN A 30 -1.55 16.96 11.50
CA ASN A 30 -2.17 17.51 12.71
C ASN A 30 -1.51 17.02 13.99
N SER A 31 -0.28 16.52 13.93
CA SER A 31 0.46 16.00 15.09
C SER A 31 -0.29 14.88 15.83
N GLY A 32 -1.03 14.08 15.07
CA GLY A 32 -1.78 12.91 15.59
C GLY A 32 -0.85 11.88 16.21
N ALA A 33 -1.34 11.16 17.21
CA ALA A 33 -0.59 10.10 17.86
C ALA A 33 -0.32 8.94 16.89
N PHE A 34 0.84 8.32 17.03
CA PHE A 34 1.30 7.22 16.18
C PHE A 34 0.28 6.09 16.12
N LEU A 35 -0.14 5.74 14.92
CA LEU A 35 -1.12 4.69 14.61
C LEU A 35 -2.52 4.86 15.23
N ALA A 36 -2.83 6.03 15.77
CA ALA A 36 -4.14 6.30 16.39
C ALA A 36 -5.24 6.67 15.38
N GLY A 37 -4.93 6.72 14.10
CA GLY A 37 -5.89 7.06 13.03
C GLY A 37 -6.09 8.58 12.86
N GLY A 38 -7.19 8.93 12.22
CA GLY A 38 -7.61 10.33 12.01
C GLY A 38 -7.11 10.96 10.70
N ARG A 39 -6.11 10.40 10.04
CA ARG A 39 -5.60 10.92 8.77
C ARG A 39 -6.68 10.88 7.68
N PRO A 40 -7.01 12.02 7.04
CA PRO A 40 -7.91 12.04 5.89
C PRO A 40 -7.19 11.52 4.63
N ILE A 41 -7.86 10.62 3.91
CA ILE A 41 -7.41 10.04 2.64
C ILE A 41 -8.47 10.40 1.59
N LYS A 42 -8.17 11.37 0.75
CA LYS A 42 -9.09 11.83 -0.30
C LYS A 42 -9.06 10.88 -1.49
N THR A 43 -10.23 10.55 -2.00
CA THR A 43 -10.43 9.68 -3.16
C THR A 43 -11.57 10.21 -4.02
N PRO A 44 -11.73 9.74 -5.28
CA PRO A 44 -12.91 10.07 -6.10
C PRO A 44 -14.26 9.66 -5.48
N PHE A 45 -14.26 8.78 -4.48
CA PHE A 45 -15.45 8.28 -3.78
C PHE A 45 -15.77 9.05 -2.50
N GLY A 46 -14.96 10.03 -2.14
CA GLY A 46 -15.06 10.80 -0.90
C GLY A 46 -13.82 10.69 -0.03
N THR A 47 -13.94 11.13 1.22
CA THR A 47 -12.83 11.13 2.18
C THR A 47 -12.95 9.94 3.13
N PHE A 48 -11.95 9.09 3.13
CA PHE A 48 -11.75 8.06 4.14
C PHE A 48 -10.88 8.59 5.26
N TYR A 49 -11.02 8.04 6.45
CA TYR A 49 -10.16 8.36 7.58
C TYR A 49 -9.45 7.11 8.06
N GLY A 50 -8.12 7.20 8.22
CA GLY A 50 -7.32 6.14 8.83
C GLY A 50 -7.89 5.76 10.18
N THR A 51 -7.96 4.47 10.49
CA THR A 51 -8.49 3.98 11.76
C THR A 51 -7.39 3.83 12.79
N ASN A 52 -7.78 3.84 14.08
CA ASN A 52 -6.89 3.52 15.20
C ASN A 52 -6.52 2.03 15.15
N ILE A 53 -5.24 1.74 14.91
CA ILE A 53 -4.70 0.38 14.90
C ILE A 53 -3.73 0.12 16.06
N THR A 54 -3.77 0.98 17.09
CA THR A 54 -3.08 0.71 18.36
C THR A 54 -3.81 -0.38 19.15
N PRO A 55 -3.15 -1.03 20.14
CA PRO A 55 -3.77 -2.08 20.95
C PRO A 55 -4.70 -1.52 22.04
N ASP A 56 -5.33 -0.38 21.82
CA ASP A 56 -6.39 0.11 22.69
C ASP A 56 -7.62 -0.79 22.58
N PRO A 57 -8.15 -1.33 23.70
CA PRO A 57 -9.23 -2.31 23.66
C PRO A 57 -10.59 -1.71 23.31
N GLU A 58 -10.79 -0.41 23.50
CA GLU A 58 -12.08 0.23 23.25
C GLU A 58 -12.17 0.90 21.87
N THR A 59 -11.08 1.50 21.41
CA THR A 59 -11.07 2.34 20.21
C THR A 59 -10.12 1.87 19.12
N GLY A 60 -9.21 0.95 19.45
CA GLY A 60 -8.24 0.34 18.55
C GLY A 60 -8.53 -1.13 18.26
N ILE A 61 -7.46 -1.90 18.06
CA ILE A 61 -7.55 -3.32 17.71
C ILE A 61 -7.20 -4.25 18.89
N GLY A 62 -7.13 -3.73 20.14
CA GLY A 62 -6.63 -4.47 21.30
C GLY A 62 -7.43 -5.72 21.66
N ASN A 63 -8.71 -5.78 21.28
CA ASN A 63 -9.59 -6.94 21.52
C ASN A 63 -9.64 -7.92 20.34
N TRP A 64 -8.88 -7.68 19.25
CA TRP A 64 -8.92 -8.55 18.09
C TRP A 64 -8.17 -9.85 18.30
N SER A 65 -8.81 -10.96 18.01
CA SER A 65 -8.15 -12.26 17.92
C SER A 65 -7.19 -12.32 16.72
N ASP A 66 -6.38 -13.37 16.64
CA ASP A 66 -5.52 -13.60 15.47
C ASP A 66 -6.36 -13.77 14.20
N GLU A 67 -7.47 -14.47 14.30
CA GLU A 67 -8.37 -14.70 13.16
C GLU A 67 -9.10 -13.41 12.73
N ASP A 68 -9.47 -12.52 13.66
CA ASP A 68 -10.03 -11.22 13.33
C ASP A 68 -9.04 -10.38 12.54
N PHE A 69 -7.78 -10.33 12.99
CA PHE A 69 -6.72 -9.61 12.29
C PHE A 69 -6.46 -10.19 10.89
N ILE A 70 -6.30 -11.51 10.78
CA ILE A 70 -6.08 -12.18 9.49
C ILE A 70 -7.26 -11.93 8.55
N ARG A 71 -8.49 -12.05 9.04
CA ARG A 71 -9.69 -11.82 8.24
C ARG A 71 -9.80 -10.37 7.77
N ALA A 72 -9.45 -9.41 8.61
CA ALA A 72 -9.38 -8.01 8.21
C ALA A 72 -8.36 -7.78 7.09
N MET A 73 -7.14 -8.29 7.26
CA MET A 73 -6.04 -8.14 6.31
C MET A 73 -6.27 -8.88 4.98
N THR A 74 -6.91 -10.03 4.99
CA THR A 74 -7.02 -10.89 3.80
C THR A 74 -8.39 -10.84 3.11
N GLN A 75 -9.44 -10.48 3.85
CA GLN A 75 -10.81 -10.45 3.33
C GLN A 75 -11.45 -9.07 3.44
N GLY A 76 -10.81 -8.12 4.12
CA GLY A 76 -11.36 -6.80 4.36
C GLY A 76 -12.65 -6.85 5.19
N LEU A 77 -12.68 -7.66 6.25
CA LEU A 77 -13.82 -7.82 7.15
C LEU A 77 -13.43 -7.45 8.58
N SER A 78 -14.24 -6.62 9.22
CA SER A 78 -14.11 -6.34 10.65
C SER A 78 -14.49 -7.57 11.51
N PRO A 79 -14.20 -7.55 12.84
CA PRO A 79 -14.69 -8.59 13.75
C PRO A 79 -16.21 -8.79 13.69
N GLU A 80 -16.97 -7.70 13.47
CA GLU A 80 -18.44 -7.72 13.34
C GLU A 80 -18.91 -8.05 11.91
N ALA A 81 -18.02 -8.55 11.06
CA ALA A 81 -18.27 -8.89 9.65
C ALA A 81 -18.72 -7.70 8.77
N LYS A 82 -18.34 -6.46 9.15
CA LYS A 82 -18.51 -5.30 8.28
C LYS A 82 -17.44 -5.29 7.20
N HIS A 83 -17.83 -4.96 5.97
CA HIS A 83 -16.93 -4.90 4.83
C HIS A 83 -16.14 -3.59 4.83
N TYR A 84 -14.81 -3.70 4.76
CA TYR A 84 -13.94 -2.56 4.52
C TYR A 84 -13.92 -2.18 3.04
N PHE A 85 -13.69 -0.90 2.78
CA PHE A 85 -13.44 -0.39 1.45
C PHE A 85 -12.02 -0.72 0.99
N PRO A 86 -11.76 -0.88 -0.32
CA PRO A 86 -10.45 -1.25 -0.85
C PRO A 86 -9.40 -0.12 -0.79
N VAL A 87 -9.72 1.03 -0.19
CA VAL A 87 -8.73 2.01 0.26
C VAL A 87 -7.83 1.42 1.35
N PHE A 88 -8.36 0.51 2.17
CA PHE A 88 -7.56 -0.42 2.96
C PHE A 88 -7.11 -1.54 2.02
N PRO A 89 -5.80 -1.70 1.75
CA PRO A 89 -5.32 -2.52 0.63
C PRO A 89 -5.34 -4.04 0.92
N TYR A 90 -6.44 -4.56 1.47
CA TYR A 90 -6.63 -6.00 1.68
C TYR A 90 -6.57 -6.78 0.35
N THR A 91 -6.80 -6.11 -0.76
CA THR A 91 -6.63 -6.64 -2.12
C THR A 91 -5.20 -7.09 -2.42
N SER A 92 -4.22 -6.44 -1.82
CA SER A 92 -2.81 -6.82 -1.84
C SER A 92 -2.43 -7.65 -0.62
N PHE A 93 -2.84 -7.24 0.58
CA PHE A 93 -2.49 -7.89 1.84
C PHE A 93 -2.98 -9.34 1.95
N GLN A 94 -4.02 -9.75 1.20
CA GLN A 94 -4.46 -11.14 1.12
C GLN A 94 -3.38 -12.09 0.61
N ARG A 95 -2.31 -11.56 -0.01
CA ARG A 95 -1.13 -12.30 -0.46
C ARG A 95 -0.08 -12.50 0.63
N ILE A 96 -0.19 -11.81 1.78
CA ILE A 96 0.76 -11.93 2.88
C ILE A 96 0.60 -13.30 3.55
N LYS A 97 1.72 -13.95 3.81
CA LYS A 97 1.74 -15.25 4.50
C LYS A 97 1.17 -15.11 5.92
N ARG A 98 0.45 -16.14 6.38
CA ARG A 98 -0.17 -16.14 7.71
C ARG A 98 0.82 -15.83 8.84
N ASN A 99 2.02 -16.41 8.81
CA ASN A 99 3.04 -16.17 9.85
C ASN A 99 3.52 -14.72 9.84
N ASP A 100 3.62 -14.09 8.68
CA ASP A 100 3.99 -12.68 8.54
C ASP A 100 2.88 -11.76 9.06
N LEU A 101 1.61 -12.10 8.83
CA LEU A 101 0.46 -11.39 9.42
C LEU A 101 0.47 -11.48 10.95
N LEU A 102 0.76 -12.65 11.51
CA LEU A 102 0.85 -12.82 12.96
C LEU A 102 2.03 -12.06 13.57
N ALA A 103 3.17 -12.01 12.90
CA ALA A 103 4.31 -11.20 13.30
C ALA A 103 3.97 -9.71 13.25
N LEU A 104 3.31 -9.25 12.18
CA LEU A 104 2.84 -7.87 12.06
C LEU A 104 1.87 -7.49 13.19
N LYS A 105 0.89 -8.36 13.49
CA LYS A 105 -0.01 -8.17 14.63
C LYS A 105 0.76 -8.05 15.95
N ALA A 106 1.71 -8.93 16.17
CA ALA A 106 2.52 -8.89 17.41
C ALA A 106 3.25 -7.56 17.58
N TYR A 107 3.77 -6.99 16.49
CA TYR A 107 4.36 -5.65 16.53
C TYR A 107 3.32 -4.58 16.84
N LEU A 108 2.18 -4.57 16.16
CA LEU A 108 1.11 -3.60 16.43
C LEU A 108 0.58 -3.69 17.85
N PHE A 109 0.58 -4.87 18.45
CA PHE A 109 0.18 -5.08 19.85
C PHE A 109 1.28 -4.70 20.85
N SER A 110 2.50 -4.44 20.41
CA SER A 110 3.62 -3.98 21.23
C SER A 110 3.74 -2.46 21.32
N VAL A 111 3.03 -1.71 20.48
CA VAL A 111 3.06 -0.24 20.53
C VAL A 111 2.16 0.27 21.66
N PRO A 112 2.40 1.50 22.16
CA PRO A 112 1.55 2.08 23.20
C PRO A 112 0.08 2.20 22.75
N PRO A 113 -0.89 1.78 23.57
CA PRO A 113 -2.31 1.99 23.26
C PRO A 113 -2.67 3.48 23.32
N VAL A 114 -3.48 3.93 22.37
CA VAL A 114 -3.99 5.30 22.31
C VAL A 114 -5.51 5.26 22.24
N LYS A 115 -6.18 5.86 23.22
CA LYS A 115 -7.64 5.95 23.24
C LYS A 115 -8.11 7.09 22.34
N GLN A 116 -8.42 6.76 21.08
CA GLN A 116 -8.91 7.69 20.07
C GLN A 116 -9.98 7.02 19.21
N LYS A 117 -11.19 7.56 19.20
CA LYS A 117 -12.30 7.05 18.39
C LYS A 117 -12.04 7.28 16.90
N ASN A 118 -12.40 6.30 16.09
CA ASN A 118 -12.38 6.41 14.63
C ASN A 118 -13.37 7.46 14.14
N LEU A 119 -12.94 8.26 13.17
CA LEU A 119 -13.81 9.19 12.47
C LEU A 119 -14.69 8.44 11.44
N PRO A 120 -15.97 8.83 11.29
CA PRO A 120 -16.79 8.28 10.22
C PRO A 120 -16.26 8.75 8.86
N HIS A 121 -16.29 7.86 7.86
CA HIS A 121 -15.94 8.24 6.50
C HIS A 121 -16.98 9.20 5.91
N ASP A 122 -16.52 10.17 5.12
CA ASP A 122 -17.37 11.10 4.38
C ASP A 122 -17.39 10.67 2.90
N LEU A 123 -18.37 9.86 2.53
CA LEU A 123 -18.43 9.19 1.23
C LEU A 123 -19.61 9.71 0.40
N ILE A 124 -19.37 9.84 -0.90
CA ILE A 124 -20.38 10.24 -1.89
C ILE A 124 -21.34 9.07 -2.13
N LEU A 125 -22.65 9.32 -2.01
CA LEU A 125 -23.68 8.32 -2.33
C LEU A 125 -23.64 7.98 -3.84
N PRO A 126 -23.85 6.69 -4.23
CA PRO A 126 -24.30 5.55 -3.41
C PRO A 126 -23.17 4.66 -2.83
N PHE A 127 -21.94 5.10 -2.88
CA PHE A 127 -20.75 4.28 -2.58
C PHE A 127 -20.56 3.96 -1.08
N GLY A 128 -21.22 4.68 -0.18
CA GLY A 128 -21.07 4.53 1.28
C GLY A 128 -21.76 3.32 1.93
N GLY A 129 -22.44 2.45 1.16
CA GLY A 129 -23.22 1.36 1.71
C GLY A 129 -22.48 0.02 1.82
N GLN A 130 -22.76 -0.75 2.88
CA GLN A 130 -22.18 -2.11 3.05
C GLN A 130 -22.52 -3.06 1.89
N TYR A 131 -23.72 -2.93 1.30
CA TYR A 131 -24.15 -3.72 0.15
C TYR A 131 -23.34 -3.43 -1.10
N ALA A 132 -22.88 -2.18 -1.27
CA ALA A 132 -21.98 -1.82 -2.38
C ALA A 132 -20.65 -2.58 -2.29
N MET A 133 -20.11 -2.73 -1.09
CA MET A 133 -18.85 -3.48 -0.89
C MET A 133 -19.03 -4.99 -1.03
N LEU A 134 -20.19 -5.53 -0.62
CA LEU A 134 -20.50 -6.94 -0.85
C LEU A 134 -20.59 -7.24 -2.36
N PHE A 135 -21.28 -6.37 -3.12
CA PHE A 135 -21.35 -6.48 -4.58
C PHE A 135 -19.95 -6.39 -5.19
N TRP A 136 -19.17 -5.37 -4.81
CA TRP A 136 -17.83 -5.15 -5.32
C TRP A 136 -16.92 -6.36 -5.10
N LYS A 137 -16.92 -6.95 -3.90
CA LYS A 137 -16.14 -8.15 -3.57
C LYS A 137 -16.54 -9.37 -4.38
N ASN A 138 -17.82 -9.54 -4.69
CA ASN A 138 -18.29 -10.71 -5.43
C ASN A 138 -18.15 -10.58 -6.95
N PHE A 139 -18.19 -9.37 -7.51
CA PHE A 139 -18.24 -9.18 -8.96
C PHE A 139 -17.04 -8.44 -9.54
N VAL A 140 -16.28 -7.73 -8.71
CA VAL A 140 -15.18 -6.88 -9.16
C VAL A 140 -13.83 -7.40 -8.67
N TRP A 141 -13.76 -7.90 -7.43
CA TRP A 141 -12.52 -8.39 -6.84
C TRP A 141 -12.37 -9.91 -7.02
N SER A 142 -11.19 -10.32 -7.46
CA SER A 142 -10.82 -11.74 -7.53
C SER A 142 -9.55 -11.96 -6.70
N PRO A 143 -9.66 -12.55 -5.50
CA PRO A 143 -8.51 -12.80 -4.65
C PRO A 143 -7.55 -13.79 -5.31
N GLN A 144 -6.26 -13.46 -5.28
CA GLN A 144 -5.18 -14.27 -5.85
C GLN A 144 -4.08 -14.43 -4.80
N PRO A 145 -3.86 -15.62 -4.24
CA PRO A 145 -2.76 -15.84 -3.31
C PRO A 145 -1.41 -15.59 -3.98
N PHE A 146 -0.40 -15.23 -3.19
CA PHE A 146 0.96 -15.17 -3.70
C PHE A 146 1.49 -16.59 -3.93
N ILE A 147 1.94 -16.85 -5.15
CA ILE A 147 2.56 -18.10 -5.55
C ILE A 147 3.98 -17.79 -6.02
N SER A 148 4.98 -18.42 -5.39
CA SER A 148 6.36 -18.33 -5.85
C SER A 148 6.53 -18.97 -7.22
N ASN A 149 7.28 -18.32 -8.09
CA ASN A 149 7.64 -18.86 -9.41
C ASN A 149 8.91 -19.70 -9.27
N SER A 150 8.80 -21.01 -9.52
CA SER A 150 9.93 -21.96 -9.44
C SER A 150 10.99 -21.76 -10.53
N GLU A 151 10.67 -21.03 -11.59
CA GLU A 151 11.60 -20.70 -12.68
C GLU A 151 12.47 -19.46 -12.36
N GLN A 152 12.14 -18.74 -11.29
CA GLN A 152 12.82 -17.52 -10.88
C GLN A 152 13.71 -17.74 -9.65
N THR A 153 14.65 -16.81 -9.43
CA THR A 153 15.53 -16.85 -8.28
C THR A 153 14.77 -16.65 -6.95
N ALA A 154 15.39 -17.04 -5.84
CA ALA A 154 14.84 -16.76 -4.51
C ALA A 154 14.73 -15.25 -4.26
N SER A 155 15.70 -14.47 -4.73
CA SER A 155 15.71 -13.01 -4.65
C SER A 155 14.55 -12.40 -5.45
N TRP A 156 14.35 -12.83 -6.69
CA TRP A 156 13.21 -12.38 -7.49
C TRP A 156 11.86 -12.69 -6.80
N ASN A 157 11.70 -13.91 -6.29
CA ASN A 157 10.47 -14.31 -5.57
C ASN A 157 10.26 -13.49 -4.29
N ARG A 158 11.34 -13.14 -3.60
CA ARG A 158 11.29 -12.25 -2.43
C ARG A 158 10.84 -10.84 -2.84
N GLY A 159 11.42 -10.28 -3.90
CA GLY A 159 11.03 -8.98 -4.46
C GLY A 159 9.57 -8.96 -4.92
N ALA A 160 9.13 -10.01 -5.61
CA ALA A 160 7.74 -10.17 -6.03
C ALA A 160 6.77 -10.20 -4.84
N TYR A 161 7.11 -10.95 -3.80
CA TYR A 161 6.32 -11.02 -2.56
C TYR A 161 6.24 -9.65 -1.87
N LEU A 162 7.37 -8.97 -1.73
CA LEU A 162 7.38 -7.63 -1.15
C LEU A 162 6.55 -6.66 -1.98
N ALA A 163 6.80 -6.54 -3.28
CA ALA A 163 6.13 -5.56 -4.14
C ALA A 163 4.61 -5.78 -4.27
N GLN A 164 4.17 -7.05 -4.36
CA GLN A 164 2.77 -7.39 -4.61
C GLN A 164 1.93 -7.54 -3.35
N ALA A 165 2.55 -7.92 -2.23
CA ALA A 165 1.84 -8.22 -0.99
C ALA A 165 2.12 -7.17 0.09
N VAL A 166 3.36 -7.10 0.59
CA VAL A 166 3.70 -6.32 1.79
C VAL A 166 3.75 -4.82 1.48
N ALA A 167 4.58 -4.43 0.53
CA ALA A 167 4.76 -3.04 0.10
C ALA A 167 3.60 -2.54 -0.79
N HIS A 168 2.78 -3.45 -1.32
CA HIS A 168 1.55 -3.17 -2.09
C HIS A 168 1.71 -2.07 -3.16
N CYS A 169 2.86 -2.02 -3.81
CA CYS A 169 3.22 -0.98 -4.79
C CYS A 169 2.14 -0.76 -5.86
N GLY A 170 1.48 -1.84 -6.28
CA GLY A 170 0.41 -1.80 -7.28
C GLY A 170 -0.82 -1.01 -6.87
N GLU A 171 -1.05 -0.77 -5.58
CA GLU A 171 -2.22 -0.01 -5.12
C GLU A 171 -2.13 1.47 -5.52
N CYS A 172 -0.92 2.02 -5.58
CA CYS A 172 -0.65 3.38 -6.05
C CYS A 172 -0.23 3.38 -7.53
N HIS A 173 0.68 2.49 -7.91
CA HIS A 173 1.31 2.48 -9.24
C HIS A 173 0.52 1.72 -10.32
N THR A 174 -0.77 1.44 -10.12
CA THR A 174 -1.65 0.84 -11.12
C THR A 174 -2.91 1.67 -11.24
N PRO A 175 -3.34 2.08 -12.44
CA PRO A 175 -4.56 2.87 -12.59
C PRO A 175 -5.79 2.03 -12.25
N ARG A 176 -6.85 2.70 -11.78
CA ARG A 176 -8.12 2.06 -11.44
C ARG A 176 -9.17 2.32 -12.52
N ASN A 177 -10.14 1.44 -12.60
CA ASN A 177 -11.33 1.66 -13.42
C ASN A 177 -12.40 2.45 -12.64
N LEU A 178 -13.53 2.74 -13.27
CA LEU A 178 -14.64 3.49 -12.67
C LEU A 178 -15.24 2.82 -11.40
N PHE A 179 -15.01 1.52 -11.21
CA PHE A 179 -15.44 0.77 -10.03
C PHE A 179 -14.36 0.71 -8.93
N GLY A 180 -13.23 1.41 -9.12
CA GLY A 180 -12.12 1.42 -8.17
C GLY A 180 -11.22 0.17 -8.22
N ALA A 181 -11.45 -0.77 -9.15
CA ALA A 181 -10.60 -1.95 -9.31
C ALA A 181 -9.34 -1.62 -10.13
N LEU A 182 -8.24 -2.26 -9.79
CA LEU A 182 -6.97 -2.12 -10.50
C LEU A 182 -7.09 -2.65 -11.95
N LYS A 183 -6.58 -1.89 -12.91
CA LYS A 183 -6.47 -2.31 -14.31
C LYS A 183 -5.29 -3.27 -14.47
N THR A 184 -5.53 -4.57 -14.39
CA THR A 184 -4.48 -5.61 -14.39
C THR A 184 -3.56 -5.55 -15.61
N LYS A 185 -4.07 -5.15 -16.79
CA LYS A 185 -3.26 -4.94 -18.01
C LYS A 185 -2.28 -3.76 -17.92
N MET A 186 -2.48 -2.87 -16.95
CA MET A 186 -1.66 -1.69 -16.69
C MET A 186 -0.94 -1.81 -15.34
N HIS A 187 -0.72 -3.04 -14.86
CA HIS A 187 -0.12 -3.29 -13.57
C HIS A 187 1.27 -2.64 -13.46
N PHE A 188 1.47 -1.85 -12.43
CA PHE A 188 2.68 -1.04 -12.18
C PHE A 188 2.98 0.06 -13.24
N ALA A 189 2.08 0.30 -14.19
CA ALA A 189 2.31 1.31 -15.22
C ALA A 189 2.03 2.76 -14.77
N GLY A 190 1.77 2.95 -13.46
CA GLY A 190 1.50 4.26 -12.87
C GLY A 190 0.02 4.68 -12.95
N SER A 191 -0.33 5.72 -12.22
CA SER A 191 -1.67 6.29 -12.15
C SER A 191 -1.64 7.81 -12.09
N LYS A 192 -2.50 8.51 -12.85
CA LYS A 192 -2.68 9.96 -12.73
C LYS A 192 -3.40 10.36 -11.44
N GLU A 193 -4.23 9.46 -10.93
CA GLU A 193 -5.07 9.65 -9.75
C GLU A 193 -4.75 8.56 -8.72
N GLY A 194 -3.59 8.66 -8.09
CA GLY A 194 -3.22 7.84 -6.95
C GLY A 194 -3.95 8.30 -5.66
N PRO A 195 -3.62 7.70 -4.52
CA PRO A 195 -4.14 8.15 -3.24
C PRO A 195 -3.88 9.65 -3.03
N GLU A 196 -4.82 10.34 -2.40
CA GLU A 196 -4.81 11.79 -2.19
C GLU A 196 -4.76 12.63 -3.49
N GLY A 197 -5.03 12.02 -4.66
CA GLY A 197 -4.95 12.66 -5.97
C GLY A 197 -3.52 12.84 -6.50
N GLU A 198 -2.52 12.26 -5.84
CA GLU A 198 -1.14 12.34 -6.28
C GLU A 198 -0.87 11.43 -7.48
N LEU A 199 -0.04 11.92 -8.40
CA LEU A 199 0.43 11.11 -9.51
C LEU A 199 1.43 10.06 -9.00
N ALA A 200 1.13 8.78 -9.26
CA ALA A 200 2.08 7.69 -9.04
C ALA A 200 2.75 7.30 -10.37
N PRO A 201 4.08 7.39 -10.50
CA PRO A 201 4.75 7.18 -11.78
C PRO A 201 4.71 5.71 -12.22
N ASN A 202 4.99 5.50 -13.52
CA ASN A 202 5.18 4.18 -14.10
C ASN A 202 6.49 3.56 -13.56
N ILE A 203 6.37 2.42 -12.90
CA ILE A 203 7.52 1.67 -12.35
C ILE A 203 7.81 0.37 -13.11
N THR A 204 7.24 0.20 -14.32
CA THR A 204 7.68 -0.86 -15.23
C THR A 204 8.99 -0.49 -15.91
N ARG A 205 9.66 -1.48 -16.53
CA ARG A 205 10.92 -1.24 -17.25
C ARG A 205 10.77 -0.51 -18.61
N HIS A 206 9.66 0.20 -18.83
CA HIS A 206 9.51 0.99 -20.05
C HIS A 206 10.51 2.16 -20.06
N LYS A 207 11.35 2.26 -21.13
CA LYS A 207 12.50 3.17 -21.15
C LYS A 207 12.15 4.65 -21.13
N LYS A 208 11.01 5.04 -21.71
CA LYS A 208 10.64 6.47 -21.83
C LYS A 208 9.70 6.93 -20.73
N THR A 209 8.77 6.08 -20.30
CA THR A 209 7.70 6.47 -19.36
C THR A 209 7.80 5.75 -18.02
N GLY A 210 8.73 4.82 -17.85
CA GLY A 210 8.96 4.04 -16.64
C GLY A 210 10.43 4.10 -16.20
N ILE A 211 10.82 3.14 -15.39
CA ILE A 211 12.17 3.05 -14.80
C ILE A 211 13.16 2.22 -15.64
N GLY A 212 12.86 1.95 -16.91
CA GLY A 212 13.71 1.10 -17.78
C GLY A 212 15.09 1.68 -18.12
N GLY A 213 15.35 2.92 -17.78
CA GLY A 213 16.68 3.55 -17.84
C GLY A 213 17.48 3.47 -16.52
N TRP A 214 16.88 2.99 -15.44
CA TRP A 214 17.52 2.88 -14.14
C TRP A 214 18.25 1.55 -14.00
N SER A 215 19.40 1.57 -13.33
CA SER A 215 20.08 0.35 -12.92
C SER A 215 19.44 -0.24 -11.67
N LYS A 216 19.82 -1.48 -11.33
CA LYS A 216 19.43 -2.12 -10.08
C LYS A 216 19.84 -1.27 -8.86
N VAL A 217 21.04 -0.71 -8.91
CA VAL A 217 21.59 0.14 -7.83
C VAL A 217 20.79 1.44 -7.71
N ASP A 218 20.39 2.05 -8.82
CA ASP A 218 19.55 3.27 -8.79
C ASP A 218 18.21 3.01 -8.08
N ILE A 219 17.59 1.87 -8.37
CA ILE A 219 16.30 1.51 -7.75
C ILE A 219 16.48 1.23 -6.27
N SER A 220 17.47 0.41 -5.88
CA SER A 220 17.75 0.12 -4.47
C SER A 220 18.08 1.40 -3.70
N TYR A 221 18.90 2.28 -4.26
CA TYR A 221 19.25 3.56 -3.66
C TYR A 221 18.05 4.49 -3.53
N PHE A 222 17.22 4.61 -4.58
CA PHE A 222 15.99 5.39 -4.52
C PHE A 222 15.03 4.88 -3.44
N LEU A 223 14.79 3.58 -3.36
CA LEU A 223 13.91 2.99 -2.35
C LEU A 223 14.42 3.23 -0.93
N GLN A 224 15.72 3.33 -0.74
CA GLN A 224 16.32 3.57 0.56
C GLN A 224 16.37 5.06 0.94
N THR A 225 16.63 5.95 -0.03
CA THR A 225 16.98 7.34 0.25
C THR A 225 15.98 8.36 -0.30
N GLY A 226 15.13 7.95 -1.24
CA GLY A 226 14.26 8.85 -2.01
C GLY A 226 14.97 9.57 -3.17
N MET A 227 16.30 9.45 -3.31
CA MET A 227 17.05 10.16 -4.33
C MET A 227 16.98 9.47 -5.69
N LYS A 228 16.51 10.19 -6.71
CA LYS A 228 16.46 9.72 -8.10
C LYS A 228 17.82 9.86 -8.81
N PRO A 229 18.06 9.12 -9.92
CA PRO A 229 19.32 9.21 -10.67
C PRO A 229 19.62 10.59 -11.27
N ASP A 230 18.60 11.40 -11.50
CA ASP A 230 18.72 12.78 -12.00
C ASP A 230 18.99 13.82 -10.91
N GLY A 231 19.05 13.38 -9.64
CA GLY A 231 19.32 14.24 -8.49
C GLY A 231 18.08 14.86 -7.86
N ASP A 232 16.88 14.58 -8.40
CA ASP A 232 15.61 14.95 -7.78
C ASP A 232 15.25 13.94 -6.67
N ASP A 233 14.27 14.25 -5.82
CA ASP A 233 13.88 13.42 -4.69
C ASP A 233 12.39 13.00 -4.74
N ALA A 234 12.06 11.98 -3.95
CA ALA A 234 10.69 11.54 -3.77
C ALA A 234 9.93 12.54 -2.90
N GLN A 235 8.79 13.01 -3.39
CA GLN A 235 7.90 13.92 -2.69
C GLN A 235 6.59 13.23 -2.32
N GLY A 236 5.76 13.92 -1.52
CA GLY A 236 4.41 13.49 -1.17
C GLY A 236 4.37 12.12 -0.50
N LEU A 237 3.39 11.31 -0.86
CA LEU A 237 3.18 9.98 -0.26
C LEU A 237 4.36 9.03 -0.43
N MET A 238 5.06 9.07 -1.58
CA MET A 238 6.22 8.19 -1.78
C MET A 238 7.39 8.60 -0.86
N GLY A 239 7.59 9.90 -0.62
CA GLY A 239 8.55 10.39 0.35
C GLY A 239 8.25 9.88 1.76
N GLU A 240 6.97 9.95 2.20
CA GLU A 240 6.53 9.40 3.49
C GLU A 240 6.75 7.88 3.60
N VAL A 241 6.45 7.12 2.53
CA VAL A 241 6.67 5.66 2.50
C VAL A 241 8.14 5.32 2.67
N ILE A 242 9.04 6.09 2.08
CA ILE A 242 10.48 5.90 2.23
C ILE A 242 10.91 6.28 3.65
N GLU A 243 10.56 7.47 4.12
CA GLU A 243 10.95 7.97 5.45
C GLU A 243 10.45 7.10 6.60
N PHE A 244 9.18 6.69 6.58
CA PHE A 244 8.58 5.89 7.66
C PHE A 244 8.82 4.39 7.51
N GLY A 245 9.26 3.93 6.35
CA GLY A 245 9.38 2.50 6.05
C GLY A 245 10.67 2.11 5.37
N TYR A 246 10.79 2.39 4.09
CA TYR A 246 11.78 1.75 3.22
C TYR A 246 13.24 2.09 3.53
N GLU A 247 13.54 3.25 4.12
CA GLU A 247 14.89 3.60 4.57
C GLU A 247 15.47 2.56 5.56
N ASN A 248 14.59 1.82 6.24
CA ASN A 248 14.94 0.80 7.22
C ASN A 248 15.03 -0.62 6.63
N LEU A 249 14.81 -0.79 5.33
CA LEU A 249 14.90 -2.10 4.71
C LEU A 249 16.35 -2.57 4.56
N GLN A 250 16.53 -3.88 4.67
CA GLN A 250 17.82 -4.51 4.45
C GLN A 250 18.19 -4.43 2.97
N GLU A 251 19.48 -4.27 2.67
CA GLU A 251 20.02 -4.19 1.31
C GLU A 251 19.54 -5.35 0.43
N GLY A 252 19.52 -6.58 0.98
CA GLY A 252 19.04 -7.76 0.25
C GLY A 252 17.58 -7.67 -0.20
N ASP A 253 16.70 -7.03 0.58
CA ASP A 253 15.29 -6.84 0.22
C ASP A 253 15.11 -5.66 -0.76
N LEU A 254 15.90 -4.59 -0.64
CA LEU A 254 15.95 -3.50 -1.62
C LEU A 254 16.41 -4.03 -2.98
N ASP A 255 17.44 -4.86 -2.99
CA ASP A 255 17.96 -5.52 -4.19
C ASP A 255 16.97 -6.50 -4.81
N ALA A 256 16.23 -7.22 -3.98
CA ALA A 256 15.16 -8.12 -4.43
C ALA A 256 14.01 -7.35 -5.08
N LEU A 257 13.59 -6.23 -4.48
CA LEU A 257 12.59 -5.33 -5.07
C LEU A 257 13.07 -4.79 -6.42
N ALA A 258 14.31 -4.31 -6.51
CA ALA A 258 14.88 -3.80 -7.74
C ALA A 258 14.95 -4.89 -8.84
N GLU A 259 15.39 -6.11 -8.50
CA GLU A 259 15.39 -7.26 -9.42
C GLU A 259 14.00 -7.56 -9.96
N TYR A 260 13.00 -7.59 -9.09
CA TYR A 260 11.62 -7.84 -9.48
C TYR A 260 11.08 -6.72 -10.38
N LEU A 261 11.23 -5.45 -10.00
CA LEU A 261 10.72 -4.31 -10.78
C LEU A 261 11.36 -4.24 -12.18
N LEU A 262 12.66 -4.52 -12.30
CA LEU A 262 13.35 -4.58 -13.58
C LEU A 262 12.94 -5.78 -14.45
N SER A 263 12.31 -6.79 -13.88
CA SER A 263 11.78 -7.94 -14.63
C SER A 263 10.38 -7.71 -15.21
N LEU A 264 9.69 -6.66 -14.78
CA LEU A 264 8.33 -6.37 -15.24
C LEU A 264 8.29 -6.07 -16.74
N GLU A 265 7.24 -6.54 -17.41
CA GLU A 265 7.01 -6.20 -18.82
C GLU A 265 6.89 -4.68 -18.99
N PRO A 266 7.54 -4.09 -20.03
CA PRO A 266 7.47 -2.68 -20.27
C PRO A 266 6.08 -2.27 -20.76
N ILE A 267 5.40 -1.42 -20.01
CA ILE A 267 4.10 -0.87 -20.38
C ILE A 267 4.27 0.62 -20.62
N SER A 268 3.93 1.09 -21.84
CA SER A 268 3.94 2.53 -22.12
C SER A 268 2.72 3.19 -21.50
N ASN A 269 2.96 4.19 -20.64
CA ASN A 269 1.91 5.01 -20.06
C ASN A 269 2.46 6.41 -19.82
N ASP A 270 2.04 7.38 -20.60
CA ASP A 270 2.44 8.78 -20.46
C ASP A 270 1.51 9.44 -19.42
N LEU A 271 2.10 9.74 -18.26
CA LEU A 271 1.41 10.31 -17.12
C LEU A 271 1.72 11.81 -16.95
N LYS A 272 2.30 12.48 -17.96
CA LYS A 272 2.55 13.90 -17.86
C LYS A 272 1.27 14.60 -17.41
N PRO A 273 1.34 15.54 -16.43
CA PRO A 273 0.21 16.41 -16.15
C PRO A 273 -0.25 17.02 -17.46
N ASP A 274 -1.54 17.12 -17.68
CA ASP A 274 -2.06 17.91 -18.78
C ASP A 274 -1.53 19.33 -18.56
N THR A 275 -0.40 19.64 -19.20
CA THR A 275 0.15 20.99 -19.19
C THR A 275 -0.95 21.88 -19.73
N ALA A 276 -1.24 22.95 -19.00
CA ALA A 276 -2.18 23.99 -19.39
C ALA A 276 -1.73 24.62 -20.72
N GLU A 277 -1.97 23.89 -21.80
CA GLU A 277 -1.71 24.33 -23.19
C GLU A 277 -2.92 25.06 -23.79
N ASN A 278 -3.92 25.39 -22.94
CA ASN A 278 -5.13 26.12 -23.34
C ASN A 278 -5.39 27.42 -22.55
N ALA A 279 -4.38 28.03 -21.95
CA ALA A 279 -4.53 29.31 -21.25
C ALA A 279 -4.07 30.54 -22.08
N GLU A 280 -3.70 30.35 -23.35
CA GLU A 280 -3.20 31.48 -24.20
C GLU A 280 -4.01 31.70 -25.51
N THR A 281 -5.32 31.49 -25.50
CA THR A 281 -6.15 31.86 -26.69
C THR A 281 -7.44 32.60 -26.31
N GLU A 282 -7.46 33.37 -25.22
CA GLU A 282 -8.52 34.38 -25.02
C GLU A 282 -7.93 35.73 -24.57
N GLU A 283 -7.07 36.31 -25.38
CA GLU A 283 -6.81 37.73 -25.39
C GLU A 283 -6.65 38.20 -26.85
N TYR A 284 -7.79 38.47 -27.48
CA TYR A 284 -7.94 39.56 -28.49
C TYR A 284 -9.40 39.88 -28.67
#